data_adc77f968cd93140d3c6407588825334
#
_entry.id   adc77f968cd93140d3c6407588825334
#
_cell.length_a   1.000
_cell.length_b   1.000
_cell.length_c   1.000
_cell.angle_alpha   90.00
_cell.angle_beta   90.00
_cell.angle_gamma   90.00
#
_symmetry.space_group_name_H-M   'P 1'
#
loop_
_entity.id
_entity.type
_entity.pdbx_description
1 polymer ?
#
loop_
_entity_poly.entity_id
_entity_poly.type
_entity_poly.pdbx_seq_one_letter_code
_entity_poly.pdbx_strand_id
1 'polypeptide(L)'
;KVEYAAVNLDALERLFEASSEVNAETLIEAGLLSSDRAPYVVLARGEISKPLHVKAHRISEKAKEKVEAAGGSVEVLPYAVNKRLPRS
;
A
#
# COMPACT_ATOMS: atom_id res chain seq x y z
N LYS A 1 -17.41 9.25 6.78
CA LYS A 1 -17.27 8.22 5.80
C LYS A 1 -15.86 8.16 5.22
N VAL A 2 -15.31 6.98 5.24
CA VAL A 2 -13.92 6.81 4.87
C VAL A 2 -13.85 6.14 3.50
N GLU A 3 -13.07 6.72 2.60
CA GLU A 3 -12.84 6.13 1.31
C GLU A 3 -11.36 5.82 1.17
N TYR A 4 -11.07 4.63 0.66
CA TYR A 4 -9.69 4.21 0.48
C TYR A 4 -9.27 4.50 -0.96
N ALA A 5 -8.11 5.10 -1.11
CA ALA A 5 -7.52 5.25 -2.43
C ALA A 5 -7.00 3.90 -2.88
N ALA A 6 -7.26 3.56 -4.13
CA ALA A 6 -6.86 2.25 -4.66
C ALA A 6 -5.51 2.35 -5.33
N VAL A 7 -4.60 1.45 -4.96
CA VAL A 7 -3.27 1.37 -5.55
C VAL A 7 -3.12 -0.02 -6.14
N ASN A 8 -2.81 -0.10 -7.43
CA ASN A 8 -2.72 -1.39 -8.11
C ASN A 8 -1.28 -1.87 -8.16
N LEU A 9 -1.11 -3.18 -8.20
CA LEU A 9 0.23 -3.76 -8.21
C LEU A 9 1.01 -3.39 -9.46
N ASP A 10 0.34 -3.29 -10.61
CA ASP A 10 1.08 -2.94 -11.83
C ASP A 10 1.64 -1.54 -11.75
N ALA A 11 0.99 -0.64 -11.05
CA ALA A 11 1.53 0.70 -10.86
C ALA A 11 2.78 0.63 -9.98
N LEU A 12 2.76 -0.19 -8.95
CA LEU A 12 3.94 -0.37 -8.10
C LEU A 12 5.08 -0.98 -8.88
N GLU A 13 4.77 -1.97 -9.70
CA GLU A 13 5.79 -2.62 -10.51
C GLU A 13 6.46 -1.62 -11.47
N ARG A 14 5.66 -0.71 -12.01
CA ARG A 14 6.17 0.22 -13.00
C ARG A 14 6.90 1.39 -12.39
N LEU A 15 6.44 1.87 -11.24
CA LEU A 15 6.93 3.12 -10.69
C LEU A 15 7.95 2.96 -9.58
N PHE A 16 8.05 1.78 -9.01
CA PHE A 16 8.98 1.52 -7.90
C PHE A 16 10.05 0.56 -8.33
N GLU A 17 11.22 0.70 -7.72
CA GLU A 17 12.32 -0.21 -8.02
C GLU A 17 12.39 -1.30 -6.98
N ALA A 18 13.14 -2.36 -7.31
CA ALA A 18 13.26 -3.49 -6.40
C ALA A 18 13.79 -3.02 -5.04
N SER A 19 13.25 -3.62 -4.00
CA SER A 19 13.63 -3.34 -2.61
C SER A 19 13.18 -1.98 -2.14
N SER A 20 12.34 -1.28 -2.90
CA SER A 20 11.80 -0.01 -2.47
C SER A 20 10.72 -0.22 -1.40
N GLU A 21 10.52 0.80 -0.60
CA GLU A 21 9.44 0.79 0.38
C GLU A 21 8.24 1.54 -0.18
N VAL A 22 7.06 0.92 -0.09
CA VAL A 22 5.82 1.52 -0.54
C VAL A 22 5.06 2.00 0.67
N ASN A 23 4.91 3.31 0.80
CA ASN A 23 4.15 3.91 1.89
C ASN A 23 3.49 5.17 1.37
N ALA A 24 2.84 5.91 2.27
CA ALA A 24 2.11 7.10 1.84
C ALA A 24 3.03 8.12 1.17
N GLU A 25 4.22 8.33 1.75
CA GLU A 25 5.14 9.31 1.18
C GLU A 25 5.58 8.94 -0.22
N THR A 26 6.00 7.68 -0.40
CA THR A 26 6.49 7.27 -1.71
C THR A 26 5.37 7.21 -2.73
N LEU A 27 4.16 6.88 -2.30
CA LEU A 27 3.01 6.88 -3.20
C LEU A 27 2.67 8.29 -3.65
N ILE A 28 2.81 9.27 -2.75
CA ILE A 28 2.57 10.65 -3.13
C ILE A 28 3.63 11.10 -4.13
N GLU A 29 4.87 10.74 -3.90
CA GLU A 29 5.95 11.10 -4.82
C GLU A 29 5.74 10.48 -6.20
N ALA A 30 5.19 9.27 -6.22
CA ALA A 30 4.94 8.60 -7.50
C ALA A 30 3.66 9.07 -8.19
N GLY A 31 2.90 9.93 -7.53
CA GLY A 31 1.67 10.43 -8.12
C GLY A 31 0.48 9.51 -7.96
N LEU A 32 0.60 8.49 -7.13
CA LEU A 32 -0.49 7.52 -6.94
C LEU A 32 -1.40 7.92 -5.79
N LEU A 33 -0.96 8.83 -4.95
CA LEU A 33 -1.72 9.25 -3.78
C LEU A 33 -1.60 10.75 -3.68
N SER A 34 -2.68 11.42 -3.34
CA SER A 34 -2.64 12.87 -3.29
C SER A 34 -2.40 13.40 -1.88
N SER A 35 -2.59 12.58 -0.86
CA SER A 35 -2.45 13.05 0.51
C SER A 35 -2.15 11.86 1.41
N ASP A 36 -1.33 12.09 2.43
CA ASP A 36 -1.05 11.03 3.39
C ASP A 36 -2.11 10.97 4.48
N ARG A 37 -3.13 11.81 4.39
CA ARG A 37 -4.19 11.79 5.39
C ARG A 37 -5.25 10.75 5.10
N ALA A 38 -5.37 10.33 3.86
CA ALA A 38 -6.37 9.34 3.50
C ALA A 38 -5.76 7.95 3.51
N PRO A 39 -6.52 6.95 3.93
CA PRO A 39 -6.03 5.58 3.85
C PRO A 39 -6.01 5.11 2.41
N TYR A 40 -5.24 4.06 2.16
CA TYR A 40 -5.18 3.50 0.82
C TYR A 40 -5.19 1.98 0.93
N VAL A 41 -5.64 1.34 -0.15
CA VAL A 41 -5.72 -0.10 -0.24
C VAL A 41 -4.93 -0.55 -1.45
N VAL A 42 -4.17 -1.62 -1.29
CA VAL A 42 -3.40 -2.20 -2.39
C VAL A 42 -4.20 -3.36 -2.96
N LEU A 43 -4.44 -3.32 -4.26
CA LEU A 43 -5.25 -4.30 -4.96
C LEU A 43 -4.39 -5.14 -5.88
N ALA A 44 -4.80 -6.41 -6.07
CA ALA A 44 -4.03 -7.36 -6.86
C ALA A 44 -4.32 -7.21 -8.34
N ARG A 45 -4.24 -6.01 -8.84
CA ARG A 45 -4.48 -5.74 -10.24
C ARG A 45 -3.13 -5.62 -10.94
N GLY A 46 -2.88 -6.49 -11.90
CA GLY A 46 -1.60 -6.54 -12.57
C GLY A 46 -0.67 -7.52 -11.88
N GLU A 47 0.58 -7.51 -12.30
CA GLU A 47 1.57 -8.44 -11.77
C GLU A 47 2.68 -7.66 -11.10
N ILE A 48 3.36 -8.32 -10.18
CA ILE A 48 4.52 -7.72 -9.55
C ILE A 48 5.63 -8.78 -9.52
N SER A 49 6.82 -8.37 -9.93
CA SER A 49 7.97 -9.28 -9.94
C SER A 49 9.11 -8.75 -9.09
N LYS A 50 8.99 -7.54 -8.57
CA LYS A 50 10.04 -6.93 -7.77
C LYS A 50 9.76 -7.12 -6.29
N PRO A 51 10.78 -7.40 -5.49
CA PRO A 51 10.58 -7.48 -4.04
C PRO A 51 10.39 -6.07 -3.47
N LEU A 52 9.18 -5.77 -3.07
CA LEU A 52 8.84 -4.47 -2.52
C LEU A 52 8.37 -4.63 -1.08
N HIS A 53 8.67 -3.65 -0.26
CA HIS A 53 8.18 -3.62 1.11
C HIS A 53 6.95 -2.74 1.13
N VAL A 54 5.77 -3.37 1.12
CA VAL A 54 4.52 -2.67 0.98
C VAL A 54 3.90 -2.42 2.34
N LYS A 55 3.63 -1.16 2.65
CA LYS A 55 2.91 -0.78 3.86
C LYS A 55 1.60 -0.15 3.41
N ALA A 56 0.49 -0.70 3.86
CA ALA A 56 -0.80 -0.23 3.44
C ALA A 56 -1.80 -0.38 4.57
N HIS A 57 -2.84 0.44 4.55
CA HIS A 57 -3.89 0.34 5.53
C HIS A 57 -4.75 -0.86 5.26
N ARG A 58 -4.90 -1.23 4.00
CA ARG A 58 -5.56 -2.46 3.62
C ARG A 58 -4.86 -3.04 2.40
N ILE A 59 -4.94 -4.34 2.27
CA ILE A 59 -4.37 -5.01 1.10
C ILE A 59 -5.19 -6.26 0.87
N SER A 60 -5.50 -6.53 -0.39
CA SER A 60 -6.24 -7.74 -0.71
C SER A 60 -5.33 -8.95 -0.51
N GLU A 61 -5.96 -10.10 -0.22
CA GLU A 61 -5.18 -11.29 0.01
C GLU A 61 -4.36 -11.66 -1.20
N LYS A 62 -4.92 -11.50 -2.40
CA LYS A 62 -4.18 -11.84 -3.60
C LYS A 62 -3.02 -10.88 -3.82
N ALA A 63 -3.20 -9.61 -3.49
CA ALA A 63 -2.08 -8.67 -3.59
C ALA A 63 -0.97 -9.05 -2.64
N LYS A 64 -1.33 -9.43 -1.42
CA LYS A 64 -0.34 -9.85 -0.44
C LYS A 64 0.42 -11.07 -0.95
N GLU A 65 -0.29 -12.06 -1.51
CA GLU A 65 0.34 -13.25 -2.03
C GLU A 65 1.31 -12.92 -3.15
N LYS A 66 0.91 -12.04 -4.04
CA LYS A 66 1.76 -11.68 -5.16
C LYS A 66 3.02 -10.94 -4.71
N VAL A 67 2.88 -10.05 -3.75
CA VAL A 67 4.04 -9.32 -3.24
C VAL A 67 5.00 -10.28 -2.55
N GLU A 68 4.48 -11.19 -1.75
CA GLU A 68 5.32 -12.14 -1.05
C GLU A 68 5.97 -13.12 -2.00
N ALA A 69 5.23 -13.53 -3.03
CA ALA A 69 5.79 -14.45 -4.04
C ALA A 69 6.92 -13.80 -4.81
N ALA A 70 6.92 -12.48 -4.92
CA ALA A 70 8.00 -11.77 -5.59
C ALA A 70 9.18 -11.51 -4.67
N GLY A 71 9.11 -11.98 -3.43
CA GLY A 71 10.21 -11.81 -2.49
C GLY A 71 10.07 -10.59 -1.61
N GLY A 72 8.95 -9.89 -1.68
CA GLY A 72 8.74 -8.71 -0.86
C GLY A 72 8.05 -9.02 0.45
N SER A 73 7.62 -7.98 1.12
CA SER A 73 6.91 -8.13 2.38
C SER A 73 5.73 -7.15 2.43
N VAL A 74 4.78 -7.47 3.29
CA VAL A 74 3.58 -6.65 3.43
C VAL A 74 3.37 -6.37 4.90
N GLU A 75 3.09 -5.11 5.20
CA GLU A 75 2.75 -4.70 6.57
C GLU A 75 1.44 -3.93 6.51
N VAL A 76 0.48 -4.33 7.33
CA VAL A 76 -0.79 -3.64 7.39
C VAL A 76 -0.70 -2.57 8.49
N LEU A 77 -0.97 -1.34 8.10
CA LEU A 77 -0.87 -0.21 9.01
C LEU A 77 -2.22 0.06 9.65
N PRO A 78 -2.24 0.42 10.92
CA PRO A 78 -3.50 0.83 11.52
C PRO A 78 -3.93 2.20 10.97
N TYR A 79 -5.21 2.34 10.72
CA TYR A 79 -5.73 3.64 10.33
C TYR A 79 -6.43 4.23 11.54
N ALA A 80 -5.83 5.26 12.07
CA ALA A 80 -6.25 5.78 13.36
C ALA A 80 -7.33 6.84 13.21
N VAL A 81 -8.37 6.48 12.52
CA VAL A 81 -9.44 7.42 12.30
C VAL A 81 -10.15 7.75 13.61
N ASN A 82 -10.10 6.82 14.51
CA ASN A 82 -10.73 7.05 15.76
C ASN A 82 -9.81 7.33 16.82
N LYS A 83 -8.88 7.60 16.59
CA LYS A 83 -8.05 7.76 17.50
C LYS A 83 -8.31 8.53 18.46
N ARG A 84 -8.98 8.79 18.60
CA ARG A 84 -9.23 9.49 19.49
C ARG A 84 -9.64 8.86 20.44
N LEU A 85 -9.69 8.23 20.52
CA LEU A 85 -9.93 7.64 21.36
C LEU A 85 -9.73 7.04 22.14
N PRO A 86 -9.65 7.01 22.58
CA PRO A 86 -9.42 6.57 23.34
C PRO A 86 -9.41 6.05 24.05
N ARG A 87 -9.19 6.03 24.30
CA ARG A 87 -9.15 5.69 24.97
C ARG A 87 -9.12 5.59 25.71
N SER A 88 -9.22 5.85 25.79
CA SER A 88 -9.05 5.79 26.41
C SER A 88 -9.01 5.62 26.76
#